data_a80b1c5b40c9904f36c6c26380354a83
#
_entry.id   a80b1c5b40c9904f36c6c26380354a83
#
_cell.length_a   1.000
_cell.length_b   1.000
_cell.length_c   1.000
_cell.angle_alpha   90.00
_cell.angle_beta   90.00
_cell.angle_gamma   90.00
#
_symmetry.space_group_name_H-M   'P 1'
#
loop_
_entity.id
_entity.type
_entity.pdbx_description
1 polymer ?
#
loop_
_entity_poly.entity_id
_entity_poly.type
_entity_poly.pdbx_seq_one_letter_code
_entity_poly.pdbx_strand_id
1 'polypeptide(L)'
;MKKKSFFQIAVILMASFASWIYCIAVVVLGLIYQAYPGQEHIAVLISTLPTLVMMLSAFASSVLLRFCNRKYVVIISMLISVGAGLLILFLELPLAGVILCSALLGVPGGTIASANPTVLAEIAPPRLRDKVLGWHNSMMMLGMAIFTLLGGVFAKTGRFQDGYKTVLVLLPILILVLLFYPNVDREPTKDVRNADISAATPTAEPERFPRVAVGLLLVYGIGSIFWNAWYMNYSDYIVNEAQLGTSAMAGMIGSLCSVAGTVSGLVVAFWIRATKKFSISLAFILGGAAMLLPQLTQSAIGCYAGGILCQFFNLIIGSGLTTYLGLVTTGKNAATALSLLAGFEGSGVFLCGYIVPLVGNLFGGGAGTNILVSGIIMMGIGILTYFVIKPAHEAAYGNLKAGSRH
;
A
#
# COMPACT_ATOMS: atom_id res chain seq x y z
N MET A 1 -28.45 -5.14 15.89
CA MET A 1 -27.75 -3.83 15.77
C MET A 1 -28.79 -2.72 15.74
N LYS A 2 -28.59 -1.63 16.51
CA LYS A 2 -29.40 -0.43 16.34
C LYS A 2 -29.11 0.14 14.94
N LYS A 3 -30.10 0.53 14.14
CA LYS A 3 -29.95 1.10 12.77
C LYS A 3 -28.86 2.20 12.71
N LYS A 4 -28.74 3.00 13.76
CA LYS A 4 -27.74 4.05 13.91
C LYS A 4 -26.28 3.52 13.87
N SER A 5 -25.99 2.40 14.53
CA SER A 5 -24.64 1.82 14.55
C SER A 5 -24.23 1.26 13.19
N PHE A 6 -25.15 0.66 12.43
CA PHE A 6 -24.85 0.17 11.07
C PHE A 6 -24.53 1.32 10.12
N PHE A 7 -25.32 2.40 10.18
CA PHE A 7 -25.09 3.58 9.35
C PHE A 7 -23.74 4.24 9.64
N GLN A 8 -23.36 4.35 10.93
CA GLN A 8 -22.05 4.89 11.31
C GLN A 8 -20.89 4.03 10.79
N ILE A 9 -21.01 2.70 10.85
CA ILE A 9 -20.04 1.79 10.24
C ILE A 9 -19.90 2.05 8.73
N ALA A 10 -21.03 2.19 8.03
CA ALA A 10 -21.01 2.47 6.59
C ALA A 10 -20.30 3.81 6.28
N VAL A 11 -20.53 4.86 7.07
CA VAL A 11 -19.84 6.16 6.91
C VAL A 11 -18.33 6.03 7.09
N ILE A 12 -17.86 5.28 8.10
CA ILE A 12 -16.42 5.06 8.31
C ILE A 12 -15.81 4.25 7.16
N LEU A 13 -16.54 3.25 6.65
CA LEU A 13 -16.10 2.48 5.49
C LEU A 13 -16.01 3.35 4.24
N MET A 14 -16.93 4.29 4.04
CA MET A 14 -16.85 5.28 2.96
C MET A 14 -15.65 6.22 3.15
N ALA A 15 -15.32 6.64 4.38
CA ALA A 15 -14.10 7.40 4.63
C ALA A 15 -12.84 6.59 4.24
N SER A 16 -12.83 5.27 4.51
CA SER A 16 -11.71 4.39 4.16
C SER A 16 -11.41 4.34 2.67
N PHE A 17 -12.42 4.58 1.84
CA PHE A 17 -12.28 4.69 0.40
C PHE A 17 -11.28 5.77 -0.04
N ALA A 18 -11.13 6.87 0.73
CA ALA A 18 -10.24 7.98 0.41
C ALA A 18 -8.75 7.69 0.62
N SER A 19 -8.39 6.59 1.28
CA SER A 19 -7.01 6.32 1.73
C SER A 19 -5.98 6.28 0.59
N TRP A 20 -6.35 5.78 -0.59
CA TRP A 20 -5.44 5.56 -1.71
C TRP A 20 -5.64 6.54 -2.88
N ILE A 21 -6.17 7.74 -2.60
CA ILE A 21 -6.43 8.77 -3.64
C ILE A 21 -5.17 9.16 -4.41
N TYR A 22 -4.00 9.14 -3.77
CA TYR A 22 -2.73 9.50 -4.40
C TYR A 22 -2.32 8.57 -5.55
N CYS A 23 -2.92 7.37 -5.68
CA CYS A 23 -2.66 6.46 -6.78
C CYS A 23 -3.06 7.02 -8.16
N ILE A 24 -3.83 8.11 -8.21
CA ILE A 24 -4.06 8.88 -9.43
C ILE A 24 -2.74 9.29 -10.08
N ALA A 25 -1.77 9.76 -9.29
CA ALA A 25 -0.48 10.23 -9.77
C ALA A 25 0.28 9.14 -10.56
N VAL A 26 0.22 7.90 -10.10
CA VAL A 26 0.91 6.76 -10.73
C VAL A 26 0.37 6.48 -12.14
N VAL A 27 -0.96 6.60 -12.31
CA VAL A 27 -1.62 6.32 -13.59
C VAL A 27 -1.34 7.40 -14.64
N VAL A 28 -1.20 8.65 -14.21
CA VAL A 28 -0.95 9.78 -15.10
C VAL A 28 0.53 10.14 -15.20
N LEU A 29 1.43 9.33 -14.62
CA LEU A 29 2.87 9.64 -14.52
C LEU A 29 3.51 9.83 -15.89
N GLY A 30 3.15 9.00 -16.88
CA GLY A 30 3.63 9.17 -18.26
C GLY A 30 3.24 10.52 -18.89
N LEU A 31 2.03 11.04 -18.58
CA LEU A 31 1.61 12.37 -19.04
C LEU A 31 2.33 13.50 -18.26
N ILE A 32 2.66 13.26 -16.98
CA ILE A 32 3.44 14.19 -16.18
C ILE A 32 4.84 14.35 -16.79
N TYR A 33 5.48 13.26 -17.19
CA TYR A 33 6.78 13.31 -17.86
C TYR A 33 6.73 14.06 -19.18
N GLN A 34 5.66 13.91 -19.97
CA GLN A 34 5.45 14.71 -21.17
C GLN A 34 5.27 16.21 -20.86
N ALA A 35 4.62 16.56 -19.76
CA ALA A 35 4.38 17.94 -19.37
C ALA A 35 5.63 18.65 -18.83
N TYR A 36 6.60 17.90 -18.29
CA TYR A 36 7.84 18.42 -17.69
C TYR A 36 9.08 17.71 -18.25
N PRO A 37 9.37 17.84 -19.57
CA PRO A 37 10.48 17.16 -20.23
C PRO A 37 11.83 17.57 -19.64
N GLY A 38 12.72 16.60 -19.44
CA GLY A 38 14.05 16.82 -18.82
C GLY A 38 14.05 16.94 -17.30
N GLN A 39 12.88 16.85 -16.66
CA GLN A 39 12.75 16.91 -15.20
C GLN A 39 12.12 15.61 -14.62
N GLU A 40 12.19 14.51 -15.36
CA GLU A 40 11.56 13.22 -15.00
C GLU A 40 12.05 12.72 -13.64
N HIS A 41 13.35 12.92 -13.34
CA HIS A 41 13.97 12.55 -12.07
C HIS A 41 13.42 13.31 -10.85
N ILE A 42 12.85 14.52 -11.07
CA ILE A 42 12.15 15.29 -10.02
C ILE A 42 10.65 14.97 -10.09
N ALA A 43 10.09 14.84 -11.28
CA ALA A 43 8.67 14.58 -11.48
C ALA A 43 8.21 13.24 -10.86
N VAL A 44 9.11 12.25 -10.72
CA VAL A 44 8.82 10.98 -10.03
C VAL A 44 8.40 11.20 -8.57
N LEU A 45 8.79 12.32 -7.95
CA LEU A 45 8.35 12.69 -6.60
C LEU A 45 6.82 12.83 -6.48
N ILE A 46 6.13 13.15 -7.59
CA ILE A 46 4.67 13.25 -7.61
C ILE A 46 4.01 11.91 -7.24
N SER A 47 4.63 10.79 -7.57
CA SER A 47 4.12 9.46 -7.26
C SER A 47 4.73 8.83 -6.00
N THR A 48 5.97 9.20 -5.64
CA THR A 48 6.68 8.56 -4.51
C THR A 48 6.54 9.33 -3.19
N LEU A 49 6.51 10.68 -3.24
CA LEU A 49 6.41 11.50 -2.04
C LEU A 49 5.09 11.31 -1.25
N PRO A 50 3.93 11.09 -1.90
CA PRO A 50 2.69 10.78 -1.18
C PRO A 50 2.80 9.57 -0.26
N THR A 51 3.56 8.54 -0.63
CA THR A 51 3.73 7.34 0.20
C THR A 51 4.58 7.62 1.43
N LEU A 52 5.60 8.46 1.31
CA LEU A 52 6.38 8.94 2.44
C LEU A 52 5.51 9.78 3.39
N VAL A 53 4.70 10.71 2.84
CA VAL A 53 3.77 11.52 3.63
C VAL A 53 2.70 10.64 4.28
N MET A 54 2.21 9.61 3.61
CA MET A 54 1.32 8.61 4.19
C MET A 54 1.94 7.94 5.44
N MET A 55 3.20 7.52 5.34
CA MET A 55 3.93 6.95 6.46
C MET A 55 4.06 7.94 7.63
N LEU A 56 4.53 9.17 7.33
CA LEU A 56 4.68 10.22 8.34
C LEU A 56 3.34 10.60 8.99
N SER A 57 2.26 10.68 8.20
CA SER A 57 0.92 10.98 8.71
C SER A 57 0.35 9.86 9.57
N ALA A 58 0.70 8.59 9.30
CA ALA A 58 0.34 7.48 10.18
C ALA A 58 1.00 7.60 11.56
N PHE A 59 2.30 7.92 11.61
CA PHE A 59 2.99 8.20 12.87
C PHE A 59 2.42 9.43 13.59
N ALA A 60 2.25 10.54 12.87
CA ALA A 60 1.66 11.75 13.42
C ALA A 60 0.26 11.49 13.98
N SER A 61 -0.56 10.70 13.28
CA SER A 61 -1.90 10.32 13.73
C SER A 61 -1.87 9.55 15.02
N SER A 62 -0.92 8.64 15.23
CA SER A 62 -0.80 7.89 16.49
C SER A 62 -0.60 8.79 17.70
N VAL A 63 0.05 9.95 17.50
CA VAL A 63 0.22 10.99 18.52
C VAL A 63 -1.00 11.90 18.60
N LEU A 64 -1.49 12.40 17.46
CA LEU A 64 -2.64 13.31 17.39
C LEU A 64 -3.92 12.69 17.96
N LEU A 65 -4.13 11.41 17.71
CA LEU A 65 -5.29 10.66 18.24
C LEU A 65 -5.27 10.54 19.79
N ARG A 66 -4.18 10.89 20.46
CA ARG A 66 -4.14 11.00 21.93
C ARG A 66 -4.74 12.30 22.44
N PHE A 67 -4.70 13.38 21.66
CA PHE A 67 -5.08 14.74 22.06
C PHE A 67 -6.31 15.25 21.31
N CYS A 68 -6.51 14.81 20.06
CA CYS A 68 -7.57 15.29 19.19
C CYS A 68 -8.67 14.22 19.00
N ASN A 69 -9.90 14.69 18.78
CA ASN A 69 -11.01 13.81 18.42
C ASN A 69 -10.75 13.18 17.04
N ARG A 70 -10.91 11.86 16.95
CA ARG A 70 -10.68 11.06 15.71
C ARG A 70 -11.48 11.57 14.52
N LYS A 71 -12.70 12.07 14.76
CA LYS A 71 -13.56 12.66 13.74
C LYS A 71 -12.86 13.81 13.03
N TYR A 72 -12.33 14.77 13.79
CA TYR A 72 -11.68 15.96 13.20
C TYR A 72 -10.38 15.60 12.48
N VAL A 73 -9.60 14.66 13.00
CA VAL A 73 -8.36 14.19 12.35
C VAL A 73 -8.66 13.62 10.96
N VAL A 74 -9.70 12.78 10.84
CA VAL A 74 -10.12 12.20 9.55
C VAL A 74 -10.66 13.29 8.62
N ILE A 75 -11.53 14.18 9.11
CA ILE A 75 -12.11 15.26 8.29
C ILE A 75 -11.02 16.20 7.75
N ILE A 76 -10.12 16.66 8.60
CA ILE A 76 -9.03 17.55 8.21
C ILE A 76 -8.13 16.90 7.17
N SER A 77 -7.79 15.61 7.35
CA SER A 77 -6.98 14.89 6.37
C SER A 77 -7.65 14.79 5.00
N MET A 78 -8.96 14.54 4.97
CA MET A 78 -9.73 14.52 3.72
C MET A 78 -9.84 15.90 3.09
N LEU A 79 -10.05 16.97 3.89
CA LEU A 79 -10.08 18.36 3.40
C LEU A 79 -8.75 18.77 2.77
N ILE A 80 -7.62 18.44 3.40
CA ILE A 80 -6.28 18.69 2.86
C ILE A 80 -6.13 18.01 1.50
N SER A 81 -6.51 16.74 1.40
CA SER A 81 -6.37 15.96 0.17
C SER A 81 -7.30 16.48 -0.94
N VAL A 82 -8.56 16.76 -0.63
CA VAL A 82 -9.50 17.32 -1.60
C VAL A 82 -9.01 18.69 -2.08
N GLY A 83 -8.59 19.57 -1.16
CA GLY A 83 -8.04 20.88 -1.52
C GLY A 83 -6.82 20.78 -2.42
N ALA A 84 -5.87 19.93 -2.08
CA ALA A 84 -4.67 19.70 -2.88
C ALA A 84 -4.99 19.17 -4.28
N GLY A 85 -5.91 18.21 -4.39
CA GLY A 85 -6.33 17.67 -5.68
C GLY A 85 -7.07 18.70 -6.55
N LEU A 86 -7.91 19.55 -5.95
CA LEU A 86 -8.58 20.66 -6.66
C LEU A 86 -7.58 21.73 -7.13
N LEU A 87 -6.53 22.03 -6.35
CA LEU A 87 -5.47 22.94 -6.80
C LEU A 87 -4.77 22.41 -8.04
N ILE A 88 -4.42 21.11 -8.10
CA ILE A 88 -3.82 20.50 -9.31
C ILE A 88 -4.79 20.55 -10.49
N LEU A 89 -6.09 20.35 -10.24
CA LEU A 89 -7.11 20.31 -11.29
C LEU A 89 -7.35 21.68 -11.94
N PHE A 90 -7.45 22.73 -11.13
CA PHE A 90 -7.90 24.05 -11.61
C PHE A 90 -6.78 25.05 -11.85
N LEU A 91 -5.59 24.83 -11.28
CA LEU A 91 -4.47 25.76 -11.42
C LEU A 91 -3.33 25.13 -12.25
N GLU A 92 -2.72 25.94 -13.11
CA GLU A 92 -1.48 25.58 -13.79
C GLU A 92 -0.30 25.81 -12.85
N LEU A 93 -0.02 24.79 -12.02
CA LEU A 93 1.03 24.85 -11.02
C LEU A 93 2.40 24.54 -11.64
N PRO A 94 3.47 25.18 -11.17
CA PRO A 94 4.83 24.75 -11.48
C PRO A 94 5.07 23.33 -10.88
N LEU A 95 6.06 22.60 -11.41
CA LEU A 95 6.36 21.22 -10.97
C LEU A 95 6.45 21.09 -9.44
N ALA A 96 7.12 22.01 -8.77
CA ALA A 96 7.23 22.02 -7.30
C ALA A 96 5.85 22.11 -6.61
N GLY A 97 4.93 22.91 -7.16
CA GLY A 97 3.56 23.02 -6.67
C GLY A 97 2.77 21.73 -6.84
N VAL A 98 2.92 21.08 -7.99
CA VAL A 98 2.28 19.75 -8.26
C VAL A 98 2.83 18.70 -7.30
N ILE A 99 4.15 18.67 -7.07
CA ILE A 99 4.80 17.75 -6.11
C ILE A 99 4.25 17.97 -4.70
N LEU A 100 4.17 19.22 -4.23
CA LEU A 100 3.65 19.52 -2.90
C LEU A 100 2.19 19.12 -2.74
N CYS A 101 1.34 19.46 -3.71
CA CYS A 101 -0.06 19.07 -3.69
C CYS A 101 -0.22 17.55 -3.75
N SER A 102 0.56 16.87 -4.59
CA SER A 102 0.54 15.41 -4.66
C SER A 102 0.97 14.77 -3.34
N ALA A 103 2.00 15.29 -2.69
CA ALA A 103 2.44 14.84 -1.37
C ALA A 103 1.30 14.89 -0.34
N LEU A 104 0.51 15.97 -0.35
CA LEU A 104 -0.65 16.13 0.54
C LEU A 104 -1.78 15.13 0.29
N LEU A 105 -1.87 14.56 -0.92
CA LEU A 105 -2.81 13.47 -1.21
C LEU A 105 -2.48 12.19 -0.42
N GLY A 106 -1.26 12.04 0.08
CA GLY A 106 -0.87 10.91 0.94
C GLY A 106 -1.40 11.00 2.37
N VAL A 107 -1.79 12.19 2.86
CA VAL A 107 -2.21 12.40 4.25
C VAL A 107 -3.38 11.50 4.68
N PRO A 108 -4.48 11.35 3.91
CA PRO A 108 -5.58 10.46 4.28
C PRO A 108 -5.14 9.00 4.41
N GLY A 109 -4.19 8.56 3.58
CA GLY A 109 -3.69 7.19 3.61
C GLY A 109 -3.21 6.77 5.00
N GLY A 110 -2.38 7.59 5.64
CA GLY A 110 -1.87 7.32 6.97
C GLY A 110 -2.88 7.58 8.08
N THR A 111 -3.60 8.71 8.02
CA THR A 111 -4.56 9.09 9.08
C THR A 111 -5.75 8.15 9.15
N ILE A 112 -6.36 7.82 8.01
CA ILE A 112 -7.55 6.96 7.93
C ILE A 112 -7.17 5.51 8.27
N ALA A 113 -6.03 5.02 7.79
CA ALA A 113 -5.55 3.69 8.11
C ALA A 113 -5.29 3.49 9.62
N SER A 114 -4.96 4.58 10.34
CA SER A 114 -4.74 4.54 11.79
C SER A 114 -6.04 4.77 12.59
N ALA A 115 -6.88 5.73 12.17
CA ALA A 115 -8.06 6.15 12.94
C ALA A 115 -9.26 5.22 12.74
N ASN A 116 -9.58 4.85 11.49
CA ASN A 116 -10.80 4.09 11.20
C ASN A 116 -10.86 2.72 11.85
N PRO A 117 -9.78 1.87 11.85
CA PRO A 117 -9.83 0.58 12.52
C PRO A 117 -10.12 0.70 14.02
N THR A 118 -9.58 1.72 14.69
CA THR A 118 -9.82 1.92 16.12
C THR A 118 -11.27 2.30 16.41
N VAL A 119 -11.85 3.20 15.61
CA VAL A 119 -13.27 3.58 15.75
C VAL A 119 -14.19 2.41 15.41
N LEU A 120 -13.89 1.67 14.35
CA LEU A 120 -14.66 0.48 13.95
C LEU A 120 -14.62 -0.60 15.05
N ALA A 121 -13.47 -0.83 15.67
CA ALA A 121 -13.32 -1.80 16.75
C ALA A 121 -14.15 -1.41 18.01
N GLU A 122 -14.36 -0.11 18.26
CA GLU A 122 -15.15 0.38 19.38
C GLU A 122 -16.67 0.30 19.11
N ILE A 123 -17.13 0.65 17.90
CA ILE A 123 -18.57 0.70 17.60
C ILE A 123 -19.15 -0.62 17.09
N ALA A 124 -18.31 -1.50 16.53
CA ALA A 124 -18.75 -2.78 16.00
C ALA A 124 -19.01 -3.79 17.12
N PRO A 125 -20.12 -4.54 17.04
CA PRO A 125 -20.37 -5.65 17.96
C PRO A 125 -19.23 -6.67 17.92
N PRO A 126 -18.83 -7.30 19.04
CA PRO A 126 -17.69 -8.21 19.10
C PRO A 126 -17.69 -9.30 18.02
N ARG A 127 -18.88 -9.85 17.70
CA ARG A 127 -19.07 -10.90 16.66
C ARG A 127 -18.82 -10.43 15.23
N LEU A 128 -18.85 -9.13 14.96
CA LEU A 128 -18.71 -8.54 13.63
C LEU A 128 -17.40 -7.74 13.48
N ARG A 129 -16.63 -7.57 14.55
CA ARG A 129 -15.43 -6.73 14.57
C ARG A 129 -14.44 -7.12 13.47
N ASP A 130 -14.08 -8.39 13.38
CA ASP A 130 -13.12 -8.88 12.38
C ASP A 130 -13.65 -8.68 10.94
N LYS A 131 -14.95 -8.91 10.73
CA LYS A 131 -15.59 -8.70 9.42
C LYS A 131 -15.56 -7.23 9.01
N VAL A 132 -15.84 -6.32 9.94
CA VAL A 132 -15.88 -4.88 9.66
C VAL A 132 -14.47 -4.34 9.40
N LEU A 133 -13.44 -4.85 10.10
CA LEU A 133 -12.04 -4.54 9.80
C LEU A 133 -11.61 -5.10 8.43
N GLY A 134 -12.09 -6.28 8.06
CA GLY A 134 -11.91 -6.80 6.70
C GLY A 134 -12.58 -5.92 5.64
N TRP A 135 -13.79 -5.43 5.90
CA TRP A 135 -14.48 -4.50 5.00
C TRP A 135 -13.74 -3.16 4.87
N HIS A 136 -13.11 -2.67 5.94
CA HIS A 136 -12.26 -1.47 5.88
C HIS A 136 -11.13 -1.64 4.85
N ASN A 137 -10.38 -2.74 4.92
CA ASN A 137 -9.31 -3.02 3.97
C ASN A 137 -9.86 -3.19 2.53
N SER A 138 -11.01 -3.84 2.37
CA SER A 138 -11.66 -3.99 1.06
C SER A 138 -12.08 -2.64 0.48
N MET A 139 -12.59 -1.71 1.30
CA MET A 139 -12.96 -0.37 0.86
C MET A 139 -11.74 0.47 0.46
N MET A 140 -10.61 0.30 1.13
CA MET A 140 -9.36 0.94 0.72
C MET A 140 -8.92 0.46 -0.67
N MET A 141 -8.93 -0.85 -0.91
CA MET A 141 -8.58 -1.44 -2.21
C MET A 141 -9.57 -1.04 -3.31
N LEU A 142 -10.87 -1.01 -3.00
CA LEU A 142 -11.90 -0.53 -3.91
C LEU A 142 -11.67 0.94 -4.28
N GLY A 143 -11.30 1.78 -3.31
CA GLY A 143 -10.91 3.17 -3.55
C GLY A 143 -9.75 3.26 -4.52
N MET A 144 -8.68 2.51 -4.28
CA MET A 144 -7.53 2.44 -5.19
C MET A 144 -7.96 2.05 -6.61
N ALA A 145 -8.77 1.00 -6.76
CA ALA A 145 -9.23 0.53 -8.06
C ALA A 145 -10.03 1.61 -8.82
N ILE A 146 -10.94 2.31 -8.13
CA ILE A 146 -11.76 3.35 -8.75
C ILE A 146 -10.95 4.61 -9.06
N PHE A 147 -10.04 5.03 -8.18
CA PHE A 147 -9.21 6.20 -8.42
C PHE A 147 -8.23 5.99 -9.57
N THR A 148 -7.64 4.82 -9.69
CA THR A 148 -6.75 4.51 -10.82
C THR A 148 -7.54 4.42 -12.13
N LEU A 149 -8.69 3.76 -12.13
CA LEU A 149 -9.54 3.66 -13.32
C LEU A 149 -10.02 5.03 -13.79
N LEU A 150 -10.67 5.80 -12.92
CA LEU A 150 -11.21 7.11 -13.27
C LEU A 150 -10.11 8.11 -13.59
N GLY A 151 -8.98 8.08 -12.86
CA GLY A 151 -7.82 8.91 -13.14
C GLY A 151 -7.31 8.72 -14.56
N GLY A 152 -7.15 7.46 -14.99
CA GLY A 152 -6.76 7.14 -16.37
C GLY A 152 -7.79 7.53 -17.41
N VAL A 153 -9.09 7.26 -17.13
CA VAL A 153 -10.18 7.61 -18.06
C VAL A 153 -10.30 9.11 -18.26
N PHE A 154 -10.25 9.91 -17.18
CA PHE A 154 -10.33 11.36 -17.30
C PHE A 154 -9.07 11.97 -17.96
N ALA A 155 -7.91 11.39 -17.73
CA ALA A 155 -6.66 11.84 -18.35
C ALA A 155 -6.51 11.46 -19.83
N LYS A 156 -7.52 10.81 -20.44
CA LYS A 156 -7.57 10.46 -21.87
C LYS A 156 -7.47 11.68 -22.78
N THR A 157 -7.77 12.86 -22.26
CA THR A 157 -7.62 14.15 -22.92
C THR A 157 -6.15 14.50 -23.25
N GLY A 158 -5.17 13.77 -22.71
CA GLY A 158 -3.74 14.06 -22.81
C GLY A 158 -3.23 15.05 -21.75
N ARG A 159 -4.09 15.59 -20.88
CA ARG A 159 -3.71 16.48 -19.79
C ARG A 159 -3.71 15.67 -18.47
N PHE A 160 -2.57 15.63 -17.78
CA PHE A 160 -2.48 14.91 -16.51
C PHE A 160 -3.39 15.49 -15.44
N GLN A 161 -3.65 16.83 -15.46
CA GLN A 161 -4.55 17.51 -14.52
C GLN A 161 -5.95 16.93 -14.56
N ASP A 162 -6.44 16.54 -15.74
CA ASP A 162 -7.77 15.97 -15.90
C ASP A 162 -7.96 14.67 -15.11
N GLY A 163 -6.91 13.90 -14.88
CA GLY A 163 -6.93 12.72 -14.01
C GLY A 163 -7.37 13.05 -12.59
N TYR A 164 -7.04 14.25 -12.10
CA TYR A 164 -7.42 14.72 -10.76
C TYR A 164 -8.90 15.11 -10.64
N LYS A 165 -9.69 15.14 -11.74
CA LYS A 165 -11.17 15.20 -11.67
C LYS A 165 -11.74 14.10 -10.79
N THR A 166 -11.02 13.02 -10.64
CA THR A 166 -11.37 11.90 -9.75
C THR A 166 -11.53 12.34 -8.28
N VAL A 167 -10.85 13.41 -7.86
CA VAL A 167 -10.97 13.98 -6.51
C VAL A 167 -12.40 14.47 -6.23
N LEU A 168 -13.17 14.84 -7.26
CA LEU A 168 -14.56 15.27 -7.12
C LEU A 168 -15.44 14.16 -6.54
N VAL A 169 -15.08 12.88 -6.73
CA VAL A 169 -15.76 11.73 -6.12
C VAL A 169 -15.67 11.76 -4.59
N LEU A 170 -14.61 12.37 -4.04
CA LEU A 170 -14.47 12.51 -2.59
C LEU A 170 -15.37 13.59 -1.98
N LEU A 171 -15.87 14.55 -2.74
CA LEU A 171 -16.72 15.63 -2.21
C LEU A 171 -17.98 15.12 -1.52
N PRO A 172 -18.82 14.27 -2.17
CA PRO A 172 -20.00 13.71 -1.50
C PRO A 172 -19.61 12.81 -0.31
N ILE A 173 -18.49 12.09 -0.37
CA ILE A 173 -18.00 11.28 0.74
C ILE A 173 -17.58 12.18 1.90
N LEU A 174 -16.86 13.26 1.63
CA LEU A 174 -16.44 14.24 2.64
C LEU A 174 -17.65 14.87 3.35
N ILE A 175 -18.67 15.26 2.59
CA ILE A 175 -19.92 15.81 3.17
C ILE A 175 -20.58 14.76 4.09
N LEU A 176 -20.66 13.51 3.64
CA LEU A 176 -21.25 12.43 4.42
C LEU A 176 -20.45 12.16 5.70
N VAL A 177 -19.11 12.18 5.62
CA VAL A 177 -18.21 12.03 6.77
C VAL A 177 -18.33 13.21 7.74
N LEU A 178 -18.40 14.43 7.23
CA LEU A 178 -18.57 15.66 8.02
C LEU A 178 -19.85 15.61 8.88
N LEU A 179 -20.95 15.18 8.29
CA LEU A 179 -22.26 15.15 8.94
C LEU A 179 -22.41 13.94 9.89
N PHE A 180 -21.96 12.76 9.48
CA PHE A 180 -22.37 11.49 10.11
C PHE A 180 -21.24 10.66 10.69
N TYR A 181 -19.97 11.06 10.55
CA TYR A 181 -18.88 10.33 11.20
C TYR A 181 -19.08 10.35 12.71
N PRO A 182 -19.01 9.19 13.39
CA PRO A 182 -19.30 9.13 14.81
C PRO A 182 -18.29 9.95 15.62
N ASN A 183 -18.83 10.75 16.52
CA ASN A 183 -18.06 11.40 17.56
C ASN A 183 -17.89 10.39 18.69
N VAL A 184 -16.76 9.69 18.68
CA VAL A 184 -16.40 8.77 19.76
C VAL A 184 -15.53 9.58 20.70
N ASP A 185 -16.17 10.21 21.68
CA ASP A 185 -15.45 10.89 22.75
C ASP A 185 -14.72 9.83 23.58
N ARG A 186 -13.47 10.06 23.82
CA ARG A 186 -12.67 9.23 24.72
C ARG A 186 -13.21 9.44 26.14
N GLU A 187 -13.92 8.46 26.67
CA GLU A 187 -13.75 8.20 28.09
C GLU A 187 -12.30 7.72 28.26
N PRO A 188 -11.52 8.34 29.15
CA PRO A 188 -10.19 7.84 29.45
C PRO A 188 -10.36 6.46 30.06
N THR A 189 -10.31 5.43 29.23
CA THR A 189 -10.32 4.04 29.68
C THR A 189 -9.08 3.86 30.55
N LYS A 190 -9.29 3.95 31.86
CA LYS A 190 -8.29 3.61 32.88
C LYS A 190 -7.73 2.21 32.67
N ASP A 191 -8.45 1.36 31.93
CA ASP A 191 -8.11 -0.04 31.68
C ASP A 191 -6.99 -0.25 30.64
N VAL A 192 -6.83 0.63 29.64
CA VAL A 192 -5.71 0.50 28.67
C VAL A 192 -4.38 0.85 29.34
N ARG A 193 -4.39 1.83 30.26
CA ARG A 193 -3.18 2.20 31.01
C ARG A 193 -2.76 1.10 31.99
N ASN A 194 -3.73 0.35 32.51
CA ASN A 194 -3.48 -0.76 33.39
C ASN A 194 -3.20 -2.07 32.66
N ALA A 195 -3.75 -2.27 31.44
CA ALA A 195 -3.43 -3.43 30.61
C ALA A 195 -2.00 -3.36 30.06
N ASP A 196 -1.55 -2.16 29.61
CA ASP A 196 -0.18 -1.95 29.15
C ASP A 196 0.84 -1.97 30.30
N ILE A 197 0.41 -1.61 31.56
CA ILE A 197 1.28 -1.59 32.71
C ILE A 197 1.21 -2.93 33.48
N SER A 198 0.06 -3.62 33.48
CA SER A 198 -0.08 -4.93 34.15
C SER A 198 0.45 -6.10 33.34
N ALA A 199 0.64 -5.95 32.00
CA ALA A 199 1.37 -6.92 31.20
C ALA A 199 2.90 -6.80 31.33
N ALA A 200 3.39 -5.75 32.00
CA ALA A 200 4.80 -5.59 32.32
C ALA A 200 5.08 -6.16 33.74
N THR A 201 5.13 -7.46 33.85
CA THR A 201 5.84 -8.09 34.98
C THR A 201 7.32 -7.72 34.82
N PRO A 202 7.98 -7.13 35.85
CA PRO A 202 9.34 -6.59 35.78
C PRO A 202 10.46 -7.64 35.75
N THR A 203 10.20 -8.87 35.37
CA THR A 203 11.14 -9.99 35.44
C THR A 203 11.43 -10.71 34.13
N ALA A 204 11.00 -10.17 32.99
CA ALA A 204 11.44 -10.70 31.71
C ALA A 204 12.73 -9.98 31.27
N GLU A 205 13.83 -10.72 31.16
CA GLU A 205 15.03 -10.28 30.44
C GLU A 205 14.64 -9.67 29.08
N PRO A 206 15.38 -8.65 28.57
CA PRO A 206 15.06 -8.04 27.27
C PRO A 206 15.11 -9.14 26.21
N GLU A 207 13.92 -9.58 25.78
CA GLU A 207 13.77 -10.62 24.76
C GLU A 207 14.46 -10.13 23.49
N ARG A 208 15.59 -10.76 23.13
CA ARG A 208 16.38 -10.36 21.96
C ARG A 208 15.54 -10.53 20.72
N PHE A 209 15.58 -9.52 19.85
CA PHE A 209 14.87 -9.56 18.58
C PHE A 209 15.33 -10.77 17.74
N PRO A 210 14.43 -11.66 17.29
CA PRO A 210 14.82 -12.90 16.64
C PRO A 210 15.60 -12.64 15.34
N ARG A 211 16.75 -13.30 15.15
CA ARG A 211 17.57 -13.15 13.94
C ARG A 211 16.79 -13.46 12.66
N VAL A 212 15.88 -14.42 12.75
CA VAL A 212 14.99 -14.78 11.63
C VAL A 212 14.07 -13.60 11.25
N ALA A 213 13.54 -12.86 12.21
CA ALA A 213 12.72 -11.70 11.96
C ALA A 213 13.52 -10.57 11.26
N VAL A 214 14.80 -10.39 11.62
CA VAL A 214 15.67 -9.44 10.91
C VAL A 214 15.82 -9.84 9.44
N GLY A 215 16.05 -11.14 9.15
CA GLY A 215 16.15 -11.64 7.79
C GLY A 215 14.89 -11.41 6.97
N LEU A 216 13.70 -11.65 7.58
CA LEU A 216 12.40 -11.38 6.94
C LEU A 216 12.21 -9.89 6.63
N LEU A 217 12.59 -9.01 7.55
CA LEU A 217 12.50 -7.55 7.36
C LEU A 217 13.46 -7.06 6.26
N LEU A 218 14.68 -7.60 6.18
CA LEU A 218 15.63 -7.26 5.13
C LEU A 218 15.12 -7.70 3.75
N VAL A 219 14.60 -8.93 3.64
CA VAL A 219 13.98 -9.42 2.39
C VAL A 219 12.82 -8.52 1.98
N TYR A 220 11.98 -8.11 2.94
CA TYR A 220 10.88 -7.20 2.68
C TYR A 220 11.37 -5.84 2.21
N GLY A 221 12.32 -5.23 2.93
CA GLY A 221 12.83 -3.90 2.62
C GLY A 221 13.51 -3.83 1.25
N ILE A 222 14.37 -4.80 0.92
CA ILE A 222 15.02 -4.85 -0.39
C ILE A 222 14.01 -5.20 -1.48
N GLY A 223 13.15 -6.19 -1.24
CA GLY A 223 12.10 -6.60 -2.18
C GLY A 223 11.15 -5.47 -2.53
N SER A 224 10.76 -4.64 -1.54
CA SER A 224 9.82 -3.53 -1.73
C SER A 224 10.31 -2.48 -2.74
N ILE A 225 11.61 -2.29 -2.87
CA ILE A 225 12.18 -1.38 -3.87
C ILE A 225 11.87 -1.89 -5.28
N PHE A 226 12.07 -3.18 -5.55
CA PHE A 226 11.99 -3.72 -6.90
C PHE A 226 10.56 -4.14 -7.31
N TRP A 227 9.71 -4.63 -6.39
CA TRP A 227 8.33 -4.95 -6.79
C TRP A 227 7.49 -3.71 -7.11
N ASN A 228 7.83 -2.54 -6.50
CA ASN A 228 7.17 -1.28 -6.83
C ASN A 228 7.61 -0.70 -8.18
N ALA A 229 8.65 -1.26 -8.82
CA ALA A 229 9.12 -0.81 -10.13
C ALA A 229 8.03 -0.91 -11.21
N TRP A 230 7.15 -1.91 -11.14
CA TRP A 230 5.99 -1.99 -12.00
C TRP A 230 5.12 -0.73 -11.87
N TYR A 231 4.68 -0.40 -10.66
CA TYR A 231 3.80 0.75 -10.41
C TYR A 231 4.41 2.08 -10.82
N MET A 232 5.72 2.24 -10.66
CA MET A 232 6.39 3.50 -10.98
C MET A 232 6.67 3.68 -12.47
N ASN A 233 6.68 2.62 -13.25
CA ASN A 233 7.14 2.68 -14.65
C ASN A 233 6.07 2.26 -15.68
N TYR A 234 5.00 1.52 -15.31
CA TYR A 234 4.08 0.95 -16.31
C TYR A 234 3.31 2.00 -17.10
N SER A 235 2.94 3.13 -16.50
CA SER A 235 2.24 4.21 -17.19
C SER A 235 3.13 4.86 -18.24
N ASP A 236 4.38 5.13 -17.92
CA ASP A 236 5.37 5.70 -18.84
C ASP A 236 5.71 4.71 -19.96
N TYR A 237 5.94 3.44 -19.61
CA TYR A 237 6.17 2.37 -20.57
C TYR A 237 5.04 2.26 -21.61
N ILE A 238 3.78 2.24 -21.15
CA ILE A 238 2.62 2.05 -22.05
C ILE A 238 2.38 3.26 -22.94
N VAL A 239 2.52 4.48 -22.38
CA VAL A 239 2.11 5.73 -23.06
C VAL A 239 3.24 6.28 -23.91
N ASN A 240 4.47 6.30 -23.40
CA ASN A 240 5.59 7.00 -24.03
C ASN A 240 6.55 6.06 -24.73
N GLU A 241 7.01 4.99 -24.07
CA GLU A 241 8.09 4.15 -24.59
C GLU A 241 7.55 3.14 -25.62
N ALA A 242 6.63 2.28 -25.24
CA ALA A 242 6.09 1.23 -26.10
C ALA A 242 4.90 1.70 -26.97
N GLN A 243 4.29 2.83 -26.62
CA GLN A 243 3.13 3.41 -27.31
C GLN A 243 1.97 2.41 -27.55
N LEU A 244 1.77 1.49 -26.58
CA LEU A 244 0.78 0.42 -26.66
C LEU A 244 -0.64 0.88 -26.32
N GLY A 245 -0.78 2.09 -25.75
CA GLY A 245 -2.08 2.59 -25.33
C GLY A 245 -2.02 3.99 -24.72
N THR A 246 -3.12 4.36 -24.07
CA THR A 246 -3.30 5.66 -23.43
C THR A 246 -3.29 5.53 -21.90
N SER A 247 -3.33 6.67 -21.20
CA SER A 247 -3.52 6.74 -19.75
C SER A 247 -4.76 5.98 -19.27
N ALA A 248 -5.82 5.86 -20.12
CA ALA A 248 -6.99 5.04 -19.81
C ALA A 248 -6.65 3.55 -19.71
N MET A 249 -5.78 3.03 -20.57
CA MET A 249 -5.28 1.66 -20.47
C MET A 249 -4.45 1.48 -19.19
N ALA A 250 -3.58 2.44 -18.87
CA ALA A 250 -2.82 2.42 -17.63
C ALA A 250 -3.76 2.41 -16.40
N GLY A 251 -4.82 3.24 -16.41
CA GLY A 251 -5.84 3.26 -15.36
C GLY A 251 -6.58 1.93 -15.20
N MET A 252 -6.93 1.28 -16.32
CA MET A 252 -7.58 -0.02 -16.31
C MET A 252 -6.65 -1.10 -15.73
N ILE A 253 -5.38 -1.11 -16.13
CA ILE A 253 -4.36 -2.02 -15.56
C ILE A 253 -4.24 -1.80 -14.05
N GLY A 254 -4.08 -0.56 -13.59
CA GLY A 254 -4.00 -0.23 -12.16
C GLY A 254 -5.23 -0.69 -11.36
N SER A 255 -6.42 -0.53 -11.94
CA SER A 255 -7.66 -1.03 -11.35
C SER A 255 -7.69 -2.56 -11.24
N LEU A 256 -7.35 -3.27 -12.30
CA LEU A 256 -7.29 -4.74 -12.31
C LEU A 256 -6.20 -5.27 -11.36
N CYS A 257 -5.07 -4.58 -11.26
CA CYS A 257 -4.04 -4.88 -10.25
C CYS A 257 -4.60 -4.80 -8.82
N SER A 258 -5.43 -3.80 -8.52
CA SER A 258 -6.07 -3.66 -7.19
C SER A 258 -7.04 -4.81 -6.90
N VAL A 259 -7.80 -5.26 -7.91
CA VAL A 259 -8.66 -6.44 -7.80
C VAL A 259 -7.83 -7.71 -7.58
N ALA A 260 -6.76 -7.90 -8.36
CA ALA A 260 -5.85 -9.05 -8.21
C ALA A 260 -5.24 -9.09 -6.80
N GLY A 261 -4.88 -7.93 -6.26
CA GLY A 261 -4.42 -7.80 -4.89
C GLY A 261 -5.46 -8.24 -3.85
N THR A 262 -6.71 -7.85 -4.02
CA THR A 262 -7.80 -8.29 -3.14
C THR A 262 -7.96 -9.81 -3.18
N VAL A 263 -7.93 -10.40 -4.37
CA VAL A 263 -8.01 -11.86 -4.56
C VAL A 263 -6.82 -12.56 -3.89
N SER A 264 -5.61 -12.02 -4.02
CA SER A 264 -4.40 -12.61 -3.42
C SER A 264 -4.50 -12.67 -1.90
N GLY A 265 -5.07 -11.64 -1.26
CA GLY A 265 -5.32 -11.61 0.19
C GLY A 265 -6.24 -12.74 0.67
N LEU A 266 -7.23 -13.15 -0.15
CA LEU A 266 -8.10 -14.29 0.14
C LEU A 266 -7.38 -15.64 -0.04
N VAL A 267 -6.41 -15.71 -0.93
CA VAL A 267 -5.74 -16.95 -1.34
C VAL A 267 -4.44 -17.19 -0.56
N VAL A 268 -3.86 -16.17 0.07
CA VAL A 268 -2.54 -16.26 0.70
C VAL A 268 -2.40 -17.41 1.71
N ALA A 269 -3.42 -17.66 2.52
CA ALA A 269 -3.39 -18.75 3.50
C ALA A 269 -3.36 -20.15 2.82
N PHE A 270 -4.10 -20.30 1.72
CA PHE A 270 -4.06 -21.51 0.90
C PHE A 270 -2.69 -21.65 0.22
N TRP A 271 -2.16 -20.56 -0.36
CA TRP A 271 -0.85 -20.51 -1.00
C TRP A 271 0.27 -20.97 -0.05
N ILE A 272 0.31 -20.41 1.18
CA ILE A 272 1.31 -20.80 2.19
C ILE A 272 1.20 -22.27 2.57
N ARG A 273 -0.02 -22.80 2.71
CA ARG A 273 -0.24 -24.23 3.01
C ARG A 273 0.21 -25.15 1.87
N ALA A 274 -0.05 -24.78 0.62
CA ALA A 274 0.31 -25.55 -0.56
C ALA A 274 1.81 -25.56 -0.82
N THR A 275 2.46 -24.38 -0.74
CA THR A 275 3.86 -24.18 -1.12
C THR A 275 4.84 -24.25 0.07
N LYS A 276 4.33 -24.21 1.31
CA LYS A 276 5.11 -24.38 2.57
C LYS A 276 6.35 -23.45 2.61
N LYS A 277 7.54 -24.03 2.80
CA LYS A 277 8.83 -23.33 2.87
C LYS A 277 9.21 -22.59 1.57
N PHE A 278 8.57 -22.87 0.46
CA PHE A 278 8.80 -22.20 -0.82
C PHE A 278 7.85 -21.04 -1.07
N SER A 279 6.90 -20.77 -0.16
CA SER A 279 5.78 -19.87 -0.38
C SER A 279 6.18 -18.46 -0.85
N ILE A 280 7.09 -17.82 -0.16
CA ILE A 280 7.53 -16.46 -0.48
C ILE A 280 8.54 -16.45 -1.64
N SER A 281 9.47 -17.42 -1.65
CA SER A 281 10.46 -17.57 -2.72
C SER A 281 9.78 -17.73 -4.08
N LEU A 282 8.79 -18.63 -4.15
CA LEU A 282 8.03 -18.86 -5.39
C LEU A 282 7.22 -17.63 -5.80
N ALA A 283 6.66 -16.88 -4.84
CA ALA A 283 5.93 -15.66 -5.13
C ALA A 283 6.84 -14.56 -5.69
N PHE A 284 8.06 -14.41 -5.17
CA PHE A 284 9.07 -13.50 -5.74
C PHE A 284 9.47 -13.89 -7.16
N ILE A 285 9.70 -15.19 -7.41
CA ILE A 285 10.10 -15.70 -8.75
C ILE A 285 8.96 -15.47 -9.74
N LEU A 286 7.73 -15.83 -9.40
CA LEU A 286 6.57 -15.69 -10.30
C LEU A 286 6.18 -14.23 -10.50
N GLY A 287 6.25 -13.39 -9.45
CA GLY A 287 6.03 -11.95 -9.56
C GLY A 287 7.09 -11.27 -10.43
N GLY A 288 8.36 -11.64 -10.25
CA GLY A 288 9.45 -11.17 -11.11
C GLY A 288 9.29 -11.61 -12.56
N ALA A 289 8.97 -12.89 -12.79
CA ALA A 289 8.70 -13.41 -14.14
C ALA A 289 7.52 -12.70 -14.82
N ALA A 290 6.48 -12.34 -14.06
CA ALA A 290 5.35 -11.58 -14.57
C ALA A 290 5.77 -10.19 -15.08
N MET A 291 6.75 -9.54 -14.44
CA MET A 291 7.28 -8.25 -14.88
C MET A 291 8.02 -8.31 -16.22
N LEU A 292 8.46 -9.49 -16.66
CA LEU A 292 9.11 -9.66 -17.95
C LEU A 292 8.10 -9.74 -19.11
N LEU A 293 6.85 -10.09 -18.85
CA LEU A 293 5.83 -10.31 -19.88
C LEU A 293 5.62 -9.12 -20.84
N PRO A 294 5.53 -7.86 -20.36
CA PRO A 294 5.36 -6.70 -21.24
C PRO A 294 6.46 -6.58 -22.28
N GLN A 295 7.72 -6.78 -21.87
CA GLN A 295 8.89 -6.68 -22.73
C GLN A 295 9.02 -7.86 -23.71
N LEU A 296 8.70 -9.07 -23.24
CA LEU A 296 8.76 -10.28 -24.08
C LEU A 296 7.67 -10.31 -25.14
N THR A 297 6.48 -9.82 -24.81
CA THR A 297 5.33 -9.87 -25.74
C THR A 297 5.14 -8.61 -26.56
N GLN A 298 5.68 -7.47 -26.11
CA GLN A 298 5.52 -6.14 -26.67
C GLN A 298 4.05 -5.85 -27.07
N SER A 299 3.12 -6.24 -26.21
CA SER A 299 1.69 -6.19 -26.46
C SER A 299 0.89 -5.67 -25.27
N ALA A 300 -0.29 -5.11 -25.54
CA ALA A 300 -1.24 -4.70 -24.54
C ALA A 300 -1.61 -5.88 -23.59
N ILE A 301 -1.80 -7.08 -24.15
CA ILE A 301 -2.13 -8.29 -23.36
C ILE A 301 -1.00 -8.61 -22.37
N GLY A 302 0.26 -8.49 -22.80
CA GLY A 302 1.41 -8.68 -21.93
C GLY A 302 1.46 -7.68 -20.78
N CYS A 303 1.09 -6.42 -21.01
CA CYS A 303 0.99 -5.41 -19.97
C CYS A 303 -0.13 -5.73 -18.96
N TYR A 304 -1.30 -6.14 -19.42
CA TYR A 304 -2.39 -6.58 -18.56
C TYR A 304 -2.00 -7.80 -17.72
N ALA A 305 -1.53 -8.86 -18.36
CA ALA A 305 -1.14 -10.09 -17.68
C ALA A 305 0.03 -9.87 -16.71
N GLY A 306 1.07 -9.15 -17.16
CA GLY A 306 2.23 -8.82 -16.35
C GLY A 306 1.86 -8.03 -15.11
N GLY A 307 1.06 -6.98 -15.24
CA GLY A 307 0.62 -6.16 -14.12
C GLY A 307 -0.27 -6.91 -13.11
N ILE A 308 -1.28 -7.63 -13.61
CA ILE A 308 -2.20 -8.40 -12.77
C ILE A 308 -1.44 -9.48 -11.97
N LEU A 309 -0.59 -10.26 -12.64
CA LEU A 309 0.18 -11.33 -11.99
C LEU A 309 1.25 -10.77 -11.05
N CYS A 310 1.96 -9.72 -11.47
CA CYS A 310 2.94 -9.04 -10.62
C CYS A 310 2.28 -8.60 -9.30
N GLN A 311 1.14 -7.89 -9.37
CA GLN A 311 0.45 -7.42 -8.16
C GLN A 311 -0.12 -8.55 -7.32
N PHE A 312 -0.66 -9.59 -7.95
CA PHE A 312 -1.14 -10.78 -7.25
C PHE A 312 -0.03 -11.38 -6.37
N PHE A 313 1.15 -11.60 -6.94
CA PHE A 313 2.28 -12.17 -6.19
C PHE A 313 2.90 -11.19 -5.19
N ASN A 314 2.95 -9.89 -5.49
CA ASN A 314 3.45 -8.88 -4.55
C ASN A 314 2.65 -8.87 -3.24
N LEU A 315 1.32 -8.97 -3.32
CA LEU A 315 0.50 -9.02 -2.10
C LEU A 315 0.58 -10.36 -1.38
N ILE A 316 0.87 -11.47 -2.09
CA ILE A 316 1.24 -12.74 -1.45
C ILE A 316 2.55 -12.59 -0.67
N ILE A 317 3.56 -11.91 -1.24
CA ILE A 317 4.83 -11.65 -0.56
C ILE A 317 4.60 -10.83 0.70
N GLY A 318 3.93 -9.67 0.59
CA GLY A 318 3.66 -8.77 1.71
C GLY A 318 2.88 -9.45 2.84
N SER A 319 1.74 -10.06 2.51
CA SER A 319 0.88 -10.75 3.47
C SER A 319 1.57 -11.99 4.07
N GLY A 320 2.33 -12.72 3.28
CA GLY A 320 3.07 -13.89 3.72
C GLY A 320 4.20 -13.53 4.70
N LEU A 321 4.99 -12.50 4.39
CA LEU A 321 6.04 -12.02 5.29
C LEU A 321 5.47 -11.46 6.59
N THR A 322 4.37 -10.71 6.52
CA THR A 322 3.62 -10.26 7.72
C THR A 322 3.19 -11.44 8.58
N THR A 323 2.67 -12.50 7.95
CA THR A 323 2.25 -13.73 8.66
C THR A 323 3.44 -14.41 9.34
N TYR A 324 4.56 -14.60 8.63
CA TYR A 324 5.75 -15.19 9.25
C TYR A 324 6.32 -14.33 10.37
N LEU A 325 6.37 -13.01 10.21
CA LEU A 325 6.80 -12.10 11.29
C LEU A 325 5.92 -12.25 12.52
N GLY A 326 4.59 -12.28 12.35
CA GLY A 326 3.66 -12.48 13.46
C GLY A 326 3.82 -13.84 14.17
N LEU A 327 4.28 -14.87 13.45
CA LEU A 327 4.49 -16.21 14.02
C LEU A 327 5.86 -16.36 14.72
N VAL A 328 6.90 -15.65 14.27
CA VAL A 328 8.26 -15.75 14.84
C VAL A 328 8.58 -14.67 15.87
N THR A 329 7.69 -13.69 16.06
CA THR A 329 7.84 -12.62 17.07
C THR A 329 6.68 -12.64 18.05
N THR A 330 6.95 -12.28 19.32
CA THR A 330 5.96 -12.27 20.39
C THR A 330 6.01 -10.92 21.13
N GLY A 331 4.93 -10.59 21.83
CA GLY A 331 4.86 -9.44 22.72
C GLY A 331 5.24 -8.10 22.07
N LYS A 332 6.17 -7.36 22.68
CA LYS A 332 6.66 -6.05 22.20
C LYS A 332 7.42 -6.18 20.89
N ASN A 333 8.12 -7.30 20.67
CA ASN A 333 8.87 -7.55 19.43
C ASN A 333 7.94 -7.69 18.22
N ALA A 334 6.74 -8.24 18.36
CA ALA A 334 5.75 -8.34 17.29
C ALA A 334 5.29 -6.95 16.83
N ALA A 335 4.94 -6.07 17.76
CA ALA A 335 4.54 -4.70 17.42
C ALA A 335 5.69 -3.93 16.71
N THR A 336 6.91 -4.06 17.22
CA THR A 336 8.10 -3.45 16.60
C THR A 336 8.36 -4.00 15.19
N ALA A 337 8.27 -5.32 14.99
CA ALA A 337 8.47 -5.96 13.70
C ALA A 337 7.47 -5.49 12.65
N LEU A 338 6.19 -5.40 13.02
CA LEU A 338 5.13 -4.93 12.11
C LEU A 338 5.26 -3.43 11.79
N SER A 339 5.68 -2.62 12.77
CA SER A 339 5.97 -1.19 12.53
C SER A 339 7.15 -0.99 11.60
N LEU A 340 8.22 -1.77 11.76
CA LEU A 340 9.39 -1.75 10.87
C LEU A 340 9.00 -2.20 9.45
N LEU A 341 8.15 -3.22 9.32
CA LEU A 341 7.66 -3.69 8.02
C LEU A 341 6.91 -2.58 7.28
N ALA A 342 6.00 -1.86 7.93
CA ALA A 342 5.31 -0.72 7.36
C ALA A 342 6.28 0.43 6.98
N GLY A 343 7.31 0.66 7.80
CA GLY A 343 8.38 1.62 7.50
C GLY A 343 9.19 1.22 6.26
N PHE A 344 9.54 -0.04 6.13
CA PHE A 344 10.23 -0.56 4.94
C PHE A 344 9.38 -0.50 3.68
N GLU A 345 8.06 -0.72 3.78
CA GLU A 345 7.16 -0.55 2.64
C GLU A 345 7.19 0.88 2.09
N GLY A 346 6.94 1.87 2.97
CA GLY A 346 6.95 3.28 2.56
C GLY A 346 8.32 3.73 2.04
N SER A 347 9.41 3.30 2.70
CA SER A 347 10.77 3.61 2.25
C SER A 347 11.10 2.93 0.92
N GLY A 348 10.65 1.69 0.71
CA GLY A 348 10.86 0.94 -0.52
C GLY A 348 10.19 1.59 -1.72
N VAL A 349 8.94 2.06 -1.57
CA VAL A 349 8.24 2.82 -2.61
C VAL A 349 8.99 4.12 -2.94
N PHE A 350 9.43 4.86 -1.93
CA PHE A 350 10.19 6.09 -2.13
C PHE A 350 11.52 5.82 -2.84
N LEU A 351 12.31 4.87 -2.35
CA LEU A 351 13.61 4.51 -2.92
C LEU A 351 13.50 3.89 -4.32
N CYS A 352 12.38 3.24 -4.63
CA CYS A 352 12.12 2.69 -5.97
C CYS A 352 12.27 3.75 -7.05
N GLY A 353 11.74 4.96 -6.83
CA GLY A 353 11.81 6.07 -7.80
C GLY A 353 13.23 6.52 -8.15
N TYR A 354 14.23 6.16 -7.35
CA TYR A 354 15.63 6.53 -7.56
C TYR A 354 16.53 5.33 -7.85
N ILE A 355 16.42 4.26 -7.07
CA ILE A 355 17.29 3.09 -7.21
C ILE A 355 17.00 2.32 -8.51
N VAL A 356 15.72 2.17 -8.86
CA VAL A 356 15.34 1.42 -10.06
C VAL A 356 15.84 2.09 -11.34
N PRO A 357 15.64 3.41 -11.57
CA PRO A 357 16.24 4.09 -12.72
C PRO A 357 17.78 4.07 -12.71
N LEU A 358 18.41 4.21 -11.53
CA LEU A 358 19.86 4.14 -11.40
C LEU A 358 20.39 2.77 -11.89
N VAL A 359 19.76 1.68 -11.48
CA VAL A 359 20.12 0.33 -11.91
C VAL A 359 19.75 0.11 -13.38
N GLY A 360 18.56 0.56 -13.82
CA GLY A 360 18.10 0.43 -15.21
C GLY A 360 19.02 1.13 -16.20
N ASN A 361 19.57 2.30 -15.84
CA ASN A 361 20.51 3.03 -16.68
C ASN A 361 21.81 2.27 -16.98
N LEU A 362 22.21 1.33 -16.14
CA LEU A 362 23.36 0.43 -16.43
C LEU A 362 23.06 -0.52 -17.60
N PHE A 363 21.79 -0.71 -17.95
CA PHE A 363 21.33 -1.64 -18.99
C PHE A 363 20.61 -0.93 -20.15
N GLY A 364 20.79 0.38 -20.33
CA GLY A 364 20.25 1.15 -21.42
C GLY A 364 19.15 2.15 -21.02
N GLY A 365 18.63 2.06 -19.80
CA GLY A 365 17.59 2.99 -19.29
C GLY A 365 16.20 2.77 -19.89
N GLY A 366 15.27 3.64 -19.50
CA GLY A 366 13.88 3.58 -19.94
C GLY A 366 12.96 2.80 -18.98
N ALA A 367 11.65 3.07 -19.09
CA ALA A 367 10.64 2.49 -18.21
C ALA A 367 10.55 0.96 -18.36
N GLY A 368 10.63 0.47 -19.57
CA GLY A 368 10.63 -0.95 -19.87
C GLY A 368 11.85 -1.67 -19.31
N THR A 369 13.05 -1.10 -19.47
CA THR A 369 14.28 -1.63 -18.88
C THR A 369 14.19 -1.66 -17.36
N ASN A 370 13.66 -0.62 -16.74
CA ASN A 370 13.44 -0.55 -15.30
C ASN A 370 12.55 -1.70 -14.80
N ILE A 371 11.45 -1.99 -15.51
CA ILE A 371 10.53 -3.10 -15.20
C ILE A 371 11.26 -4.44 -15.36
N LEU A 372 11.93 -4.66 -16.49
CA LEU A 372 12.60 -5.92 -16.82
C LEU A 372 13.70 -6.24 -15.81
N VAL A 373 14.62 -5.30 -15.57
CA VAL A 373 15.75 -5.50 -14.64
C VAL A 373 15.25 -5.75 -13.23
N SER A 374 14.23 -5.01 -12.79
CA SER A 374 13.60 -5.22 -11.47
C SER A 374 12.97 -6.62 -11.37
N GLY A 375 12.33 -7.11 -12.44
CA GLY A 375 11.79 -8.47 -12.49
C GLY A 375 12.88 -9.53 -12.32
N ILE A 376 14.01 -9.39 -13.00
CA ILE A 376 15.17 -10.30 -12.89
C ILE A 376 15.74 -10.26 -11.46
N ILE A 377 15.90 -9.06 -10.89
CA ILE A 377 16.38 -8.90 -9.51
C ILE A 377 15.41 -9.56 -8.51
N MET A 378 14.09 -9.38 -8.69
CA MET A 378 13.07 -10.03 -7.86
C MET A 378 13.19 -11.57 -7.92
N MET A 379 13.42 -12.14 -9.10
CA MET A 379 13.65 -13.58 -9.23
C MET A 379 14.90 -14.03 -8.45
N GLY A 380 15.99 -13.25 -8.52
CA GLY A 380 17.21 -13.47 -7.73
C GLY A 380 16.95 -13.38 -6.22
N ILE A 381 16.22 -12.34 -5.76
CA ILE A 381 15.79 -12.22 -4.37
C ILE A 381 14.96 -13.44 -3.96
N GLY A 382 14.06 -13.93 -4.83
CA GLY A 382 13.26 -15.11 -4.59
C GLY A 382 14.09 -16.36 -4.29
N ILE A 383 15.17 -16.58 -5.01
CA ILE A 383 16.09 -17.69 -4.75
C ILE A 383 16.77 -17.53 -3.38
N LEU A 384 17.27 -16.33 -3.06
CA LEU A 384 17.92 -16.04 -1.78
C LEU A 384 16.93 -16.12 -0.61
N THR A 385 15.69 -15.70 -0.82
CA THR A 385 14.62 -15.71 0.20
C THR A 385 14.35 -17.12 0.74
N TYR A 386 14.58 -18.16 -0.05
CA TYR A 386 14.44 -19.54 0.42
C TYR A 386 15.26 -19.82 1.68
N PHE A 387 16.48 -19.31 1.76
CA PHE A 387 17.36 -19.53 2.91
C PHE A 387 16.90 -18.80 4.18
N VAL A 388 16.09 -17.75 4.03
CA VAL A 388 15.49 -17.00 5.14
C VAL A 388 14.14 -17.60 5.55
N ILE A 389 13.31 -18.00 4.58
CA ILE A 389 11.97 -18.54 4.83
C ILE A 389 12.01 -19.96 5.39
N LYS A 390 12.96 -20.78 4.98
CA LYS A 390 13.08 -22.15 5.51
C LYS A 390 13.17 -22.17 7.05
N PRO A 391 14.11 -21.46 7.70
CA PRO A 391 14.17 -21.43 9.17
C PRO A 391 12.96 -20.75 9.80
N ALA A 392 12.37 -19.72 9.14
CA ALA A 392 11.16 -19.07 9.62
C ALA A 392 9.95 -20.03 9.63
N HIS A 393 9.82 -20.83 8.58
CA HIS A 393 8.78 -21.84 8.47
C HIS A 393 8.93 -22.95 9.49
N GLU A 394 10.16 -23.42 9.70
CA GLU A 394 10.49 -24.43 10.71
C GLU A 394 10.21 -23.91 12.13
N ALA A 395 10.57 -22.67 12.44
CA ALA A 395 10.26 -22.03 13.73
C ALA A 395 8.75 -21.82 13.94
N ALA A 396 8.01 -21.40 12.91
CA ALA A 396 6.58 -21.14 12.98
C ALA A 396 5.73 -22.41 13.10
N TYR A 397 6.06 -23.45 12.36
CA TYR A 397 5.23 -24.67 12.25
C TYR A 397 5.85 -25.94 12.84
N GLY A 398 7.13 -25.93 13.20
CA GLY A 398 7.83 -27.03 13.88
C GLY A 398 7.30 -27.25 15.31
N ASN A 399 7.06 -26.16 16.03
CA ASN A 399 6.54 -26.20 17.40
C ASN A 399 5.07 -26.66 17.49
N LEU A 400 4.24 -26.44 16.45
CA LEU A 400 2.86 -26.92 16.41
C LEU A 400 2.78 -28.45 16.32
N LYS A 401 3.77 -29.13 15.72
CA LYS A 401 3.84 -30.60 15.69
C LYS A 401 4.32 -31.20 17.01
N ALA A 402 5.09 -30.48 17.78
CA ALA A 402 5.53 -30.95 19.12
C ALA A 402 4.42 -30.85 20.15
N GLY A 403 3.58 -29.79 20.12
CA GLY A 403 2.46 -29.59 21.04
C GLY A 403 1.23 -30.50 20.78
N SER A 404 1.11 -31.12 19.60
CA SER A 404 0.01 -32.04 19.29
C SER A 404 0.31 -33.52 19.63
N ARG A 405 1.43 -33.79 20.30
CA ARG A 405 1.81 -35.16 20.76
C ARG A 405 1.67 -35.35 22.28
N HIS A 406 1.01 -34.40 22.95
CA HIS A 406 0.64 -34.53 24.38
C HIS A 406 -0.91 -34.46 24.54
#